data_260a26eb5da8824d59bd36367ed83f24
#
_entry.id   260a26eb5da8824d59bd36367ed83f24
#
_cell.length_a   1.000
_cell.length_b   1.000
_cell.length_c   1.000
_cell.angle_alpha   90.00
_cell.angle_beta   90.00
_cell.angle_gamma   90.00
#
_symmetry.space_group_name_H-M   'P 1'
#
loop_
_entity.id
_entity.type
_entity.pdbx_description
1 polymer ?
#
loop_
_entity_poly.entity_id
_entity_poly.type
_entity_poly.pdbx_seq_one_letter_code
_entity_poly.pdbx_strand_id
1 'polypeptide(L)'
;EILLVQRSDSGIWLYPTGWADVGYSPAEVAVKEVKEETGMDCEPVRLLTVIDGLRAGFTRIPLYSLVFFCHATGGELKPHPLETLDVGFFGRYNLPEPLAGQGEWVEQAFAAIEGAEHPTRFDQPRPAEEWPEFPSPDVT
;
A
#
# COMPACT_ATOMS: atom_id res chain seq x y z
N GLU A 1 -15.22 4.95 -5.56
CA GLU A 1 -14.83 4.92 -4.14
C GLU A 1 -13.64 4.01 -3.93
N ILE A 2 -12.83 4.32 -2.93
CA ILE A 2 -11.70 3.50 -2.50
C ILE A 2 -11.92 2.97 -1.09
N LEU A 3 -11.42 1.76 -0.84
CA LEU A 3 -11.49 1.14 0.48
C LEU A 3 -10.32 1.60 1.34
N LEU A 4 -10.64 2.16 2.49
CA LEU A 4 -9.65 2.64 3.46
C LEU A 4 -9.88 2.04 4.83
N VAL A 5 -8.80 1.95 5.61
CA VAL A 5 -8.80 1.51 7.00
C VAL A 5 -8.27 2.62 7.89
N GLN A 6 -8.82 2.75 9.08
CA GLN A 6 -8.26 3.59 10.12
C GLN A 6 -7.40 2.73 11.05
N ARG A 7 -6.12 3.02 11.11
CA ARG A 7 -5.17 2.26 11.94
C ARG A 7 -5.41 2.50 13.42
N SER A 8 -5.41 1.43 14.20
CA SER A 8 -5.59 1.54 15.66
C SER A 8 -4.39 2.17 16.38
N ASP A 9 -3.18 2.02 15.81
CA ASP A 9 -1.95 2.55 16.43
C ASP A 9 -1.77 4.06 16.27
N SER A 10 -2.29 4.64 15.20
CA SER A 10 -2.07 6.05 14.85
C SER A 10 -3.35 6.85 14.61
N GLY A 11 -4.48 6.19 14.38
CA GLY A 11 -5.72 6.83 13.95
C GLY A 11 -5.70 7.34 12.51
N ILE A 12 -4.63 7.08 11.77
CA ILE A 12 -4.46 7.52 10.39
C ILE A 12 -5.22 6.58 9.44
N TRP A 13 -5.87 7.17 8.45
CA TRP A 13 -6.53 6.44 7.38
C TRP A 13 -5.60 6.18 6.21
N LEU A 14 -5.66 4.95 5.71
CA LEU A 14 -4.85 4.57 4.55
C LEU A 14 -5.45 3.32 3.90
N TYR A 15 -4.95 2.92 2.75
CA TYR A 15 -5.32 1.65 2.14
C TYR A 15 -4.83 0.47 3.00
N PRO A 16 -5.48 -0.72 2.93
CA PRO A 16 -5.04 -1.90 3.67
C PRO A 16 -3.59 -2.25 3.38
N THR A 17 -2.82 -2.56 4.40
CA THR A 17 -1.40 -2.96 4.29
C THR A 17 -1.08 -4.11 5.21
N GLY A 18 -0.04 -4.88 4.86
CA GLY A 18 0.47 -5.92 5.72
C GLY A 18 1.86 -6.37 5.31
N TRP A 19 2.50 -7.08 6.21
CA TRP A 19 3.82 -7.66 5.96
C TRP A 19 3.72 -8.86 5.03
N ALA A 20 4.76 -9.07 4.23
CA ALA A 20 4.87 -10.28 3.43
C ALA A 20 4.99 -11.52 4.32
N ASP A 21 4.12 -12.48 4.09
CA ASP A 21 4.16 -13.78 4.76
C ASP A 21 4.89 -14.81 3.91
N VAL A 22 5.60 -15.71 4.59
CA VAL A 22 6.31 -16.81 3.92
C VAL A 22 5.30 -17.71 3.19
N GLY A 23 5.58 -17.98 1.94
CA GLY A 23 4.75 -18.87 1.13
C GLY A 23 3.66 -18.18 0.32
N TYR A 24 3.46 -16.88 0.51
CA TYR A 24 2.48 -16.10 -0.26
C TYR A 24 3.16 -15.20 -1.28
N SER A 25 2.58 -15.07 -2.47
CA SER A 25 3.01 -14.06 -3.42
C SER A 25 2.57 -12.67 -2.96
N PRO A 26 3.18 -11.58 -3.47
CA PRO A 26 2.74 -10.22 -3.11
C PRO A 26 1.26 -9.96 -3.37
N ALA A 27 0.71 -10.45 -4.48
CA ALA A 27 -0.70 -10.30 -4.79
C ALA A 27 -1.59 -11.07 -3.81
N GLU A 28 -1.17 -12.26 -3.41
CA GLU A 28 -1.88 -13.05 -2.38
C GLU A 28 -1.87 -12.36 -1.03
N VAL A 29 -0.75 -11.74 -0.65
CA VAL A 29 -0.67 -10.93 0.59
C VAL A 29 -1.66 -9.78 0.53
N ALA A 30 -1.77 -9.08 -0.59
CA ALA A 30 -2.74 -7.99 -0.76
C ALA A 30 -4.17 -8.47 -0.52
N VAL A 31 -4.57 -9.59 -1.13
CA VAL A 31 -5.90 -10.19 -0.94
C VAL A 31 -6.15 -10.58 0.51
N LYS A 32 -5.17 -11.22 1.12
CA LYS A 32 -5.23 -11.66 2.53
C LYS A 32 -5.40 -10.49 3.48
N GLU A 33 -4.60 -9.44 3.32
CA GLU A 33 -4.65 -8.25 4.19
C GLU A 33 -5.96 -7.47 4.02
N VAL A 34 -6.47 -7.34 2.81
CA VAL A 34 -7.79 -6.73 2.59
C VAL A 34 -8.86 -7.49 3.35
N LYS A 35 -8.85 -8.83 3.28
CA LYS A 35 -9.82 -9.65 3.99
C LYS A 35 -9.69 -9.51 5.51
N GLU A 36 -8.48 -9.59 6.03
CA GLU A 36 -8.22 -9.52 7.47
C GLU A 36 -8.56 -8.15 8.07
N GLU A 37 -8.19 -7.08 7.40
CA GLU A 37 -8.38 -5.72 7.91
C GLU A 37 -9.78 -5.16 7.65
N THR A 38 -10.45 -5.58 6.60
CA THR A 38 -11.69 -4.94 6.15
C THR A 38 -12.90 -5.86 6.05
N GLY A 39 -12.71 -7.16 6.01
CA GLY A 39 -13.78 -8.13 5.74
C GLY A 39 -14.13 -8.29 4.27
N MET A 40 -13.55 -7.49 3.37
CA MET A 40 -13.87 -7.53 1.95
C MET A 40 -13.04 -8.58 1.22
N ASP A 41 -13.66 -9.16 0.20
CA ASP A 41 -12.97 -9.97 -0.79
C ASP A 41 -12.57 -9.08 -1.97
N CYS A 42 -11.42 -9.35 -2.55
CA CYS A 42 -10.94 -8.58 -3.69
C CYS A 42 -10.13 -9.44 -4.66
N GLU A 43 -9.99 -8.93 -5.87
CA GLU A 43 -9.21 -9.53 -6.94
C GLU A 43 -8.16 -8.54 -7.41
N PRO A 44 -6.85 -8.90 -7.36
CA PRO A 44 -5.79 -8.03 -7.85
C PRO A 44 -5.90 -7.84 -9.37
N VAL A 45 -5.76 -6.60 -9.81
CA VAL A 45 -5.80 -6.24 -11.23
C VAL A 45 -4.41 -5.96 -11.77
N ARG A 46 -3.67 -5.09 -11.08
CA ARG A 46 -2.31 -4.72 -11.49
C ARG A 46 -1.51 -4.10 -10.36
N LEU A 47 -0.20 -4.11 -10.51
CA LEU A 47 0.71 -3.41 -9.62
C LEU A 47 0.77 -1.93 -10.01
N LEU A 48 0.41 -1.04 -9.09
CA LEU A 48 0.43 0.41 -9.34
C LEU A 48 1.80 1.03 -9.10
N THR A 49 2.43 0.66 -7.98
CA THR A 49 3.69 1.27 -7.60
C THR A 49 4.51 0.37 -6.67
N VAL A 50 5.82 0.52 -6.76
CA VAL A 50 6.77 -0.03 -5.80
C VAL A 50 7.40 1.16 -5.08
N ILE A 51 7.26 1.21 -3.76
CA ILE A 51 7.75 2.32 -2.94
C ILE A 51 8.97 1.86 -2.14
N ASP A 52 10.08 2.60 -2.25
CA ASP A 52 11.22 2.46 -1.34
C ASP A 52 10.88 3.19 -0.04
N GLY A 53 10.61 2.44 1.02
CA GLY A 53 10.17 2.99 2.30
C GLY A 53 11.18 3.89 2.97
N LEU A 54 12.48 3.58 2.84
CA LEU A 54 13.55 4.45 3.36
C LEU A 54 13.59 5.78 2.62
N ARG A 55 13.56 5.74 1.28
CA ARG A 55 13.60 6.95 0.45
C ARG A 55 12.35 7.80 0.64
N ALA A 56 11.20 7.17 0.79
CA ALA A 56 9.94 7.86 1.06
C ALA A 56 9.84 8.40 2.49
N GLY A 57 10.71 7.96 3.40
CA GLY A 57 10.80 8.49 4.76
C GLY A 57 9.82 7.93 5.77
N PHE A 58 9.09 6.84 5.46
CA PHE A 58 8.14 6.28 6.40
C PHE A 58 8.65 5.06 7.20
N THR A 59 9.87 4.63 6.94
CA THR A 59 10.49 3.52 7.68
C THR A 59 11.98 3.78 7.89
N ARG A 60 12.57 3.12 8.89
CA ARG A 60 14.00 3.14 9.17
C ARG A 60 14.71 1.86 8.72
N ILE A 61 13.95 0.88 8.23
CA ILE A 61 14.49 -0.37 7.73
C ILE A 61 14.35 -0.43 6.20
N PRO A 62 15.25 -1.11 5.50
CA PRO A 62 15.12 -1.27 4.06
C PRO A 62 13.92 -2.19 3.76
N LEU A 63 12.85 -1.61 3.26
CA LEU A 63 11.70 -2.36 2.77
C LEU A 63 11.13 -1.71 1.52
N TYR A 64 10.51 -2.52 0.70
CA TYR A 64 9.76 -2.08 -0.47
C TYR A 64 8.29 -2.37 -0.23
N SER A 65 7.46 -1.38 -0.54
CA SER A 65 6.01 -1.52 -0.50
C SER A 65 5.47 -1.73 -1.91
N LEU A 66 4.74 -2.81 -2.12
CA LEU A 66 4.11 -3.11 -3.41
C LEU A 66 2.62 -2.78 -3.29
N VAL A 67 2.16 -1.81 -4.07
CA VAL A 67 0.79 -1.33 -4.02
C VAL A 67 0.02 -1.84 -5.23
N PHE A 68 -0.99 -2.67 -4.97
CA PHE A 68 -1.83 -3.27 -5.99
C PHE A 68 -3.16 -2.54 -6.13
N PHE A 69 -3.60 -2.38 -7.35
CA PHE A 69 -4.99 -2.05 -7.65
C PHE A 69 -5.80 -3.33 -7.66
N CYS A 70 -6.86 -3.36 -6.84
CA CYS A 70 -7.73 -4.51 -6.70
C CYS A 70 -9.18 -4.10 -6.92
N HIS A 71 -10.00 -5.02 -7.45
CA HIS A 71 -11.45 -4.85 -7.48
C HIS A 71 -12.08 -5.58 -6.29
N ALA A 72 -12.97 -4.92 -5.57
CA ALA A 72 -13.79 -5.56 -4.55
C ALA A 72 -14.79 -6.52 -5.22
N THR A 73 -14.85 -7.76 -4.73
CA THR A 73 -15.67 -8.81 -5.32
C THR A 73 -16.79 -9.32 -4.40
N GLY A 74 -16.77 -8.96 -3.14
CA GLY A 74 -17.77 -9.40 -2.16
C GLY A 74 -17.32 -9.14 -0.73
N GLY A 75 -17.95 -9.82 0.21
CA GLY A 75 -17.67 -9.67 1.62
C GLY A 75 -18.50 -8.58 2.28
N GLU A 76 -18.26 -8.37 3.56
CA GLU A 76 -18.91 -7.33 4.37
C GLU A 76 -17.85 -6.54 5.12
N LEU A 77 -18.01 -5.22 5.17
CA LEU A 77 -17.12 -4.35 5.94
C LEU A 77 -17.11 -4.75 7.41
N LYS A 78 -15.95 -5.12 7.90
CA LYS A 78 -15.74 -5.52 9.29
C LYS A 78 -14.32 -5.16 9.72
N PRO A 79 -14.13 -4.15 10.58
CA PRO A 79 -12.81 -3.81 11.08
C PRO A 79 -12.16 -4.97 11.82
N HIS A 80 -10.86 -5.14 11.67
CA HIS A 80 -10.11 -6.09 12.49
C HIS A 80 -10.14 -5.61 13.96
N PRO A 81 -10.50 -6.47 14.93
CA PRO A 81 -10.75 -6.03 16.31
C PRO A 81 -9.53 -5.41 17.00
N LEU A 82 -8.32 -5.71 16.56
CA LEU A 82 -7.08 -5.23 17.18
C LEU A 82 -6.33 -4.19 16.33
N GLU A 83 -6.40 -4.29 15.00
CA GLU A 83 -5.56 -3.52 14.08
C GLU A 83 -6.25 -2.32 13.46
N THR A 84 -7.58 -2.35 13.37
CA THR A 84 -8.35 -1.28 12.73
C THR A 84 -9.43 -0.72 13.64
N LEU A 85 -9.56 0.60 13.67
CA LEU A 85 -10.64 1.29 14.38
C LEU A 85 -11.91 1.34 13.54
N ASP A 86 -11.74 1.57 12.24
CA ASP A 86 -12.86 1.70 11.30
C ASP A 86 -12.42 1.35 9.89
N VAL A 87 -13.39 1.03 9.03
CA VAL A 87 -13.18 0.74 7.61
C VAL A 87 -14.34 1.32 6.81
N GLY A 88 -14.07 1.69 5.56
CA GLY A 88 -15.14 2.21 4.70
C GLY A 88 -14.67 2.45 3.27
N PHE A 89 -15.66 2.65 2.41
CA PHE A 89 -15.46 3.10 1.03
C PHE A 89 -15.67 4.62 0.96
N PHE A 90 -14.74 5.31 0.33
CA PHE A 90 -14.75 6.77 0.27
C PHE A 90 -14.60 7.26 -1.16
N GLY A 91 -15.39 8.29 -1.52
CA GLY A 91 -15.23 8.99 -2.78
C GLY A 91 -14.12 10.04 -2.70
N ARG A 92 -13.67 10.51 -3.87
CA ARG A 92 -12.58 11.50 -3.97
C ARG A 92 -12.81 12.76 -3.12
N TYR A 93 -14.06 13.19 -3.00
CA TYR A 93 -14.41 14.43 -2.29
C TYR A 93 -14.93 14.22 -0.87
N ASN A 94 -14.93 12.99 -0.40
CA ASN A 94 -15.43 12.61 0.92
C ASN A 94 -14.40 11.77 1.68
N LEU A 95 -13.12 12.05 1.48
CA LEU A 95 -12.04 11.30 2.13
C LEU A 95 -12.03 11.58 3.63
N PRO A 96 -11.75 10.56 4.46
CA PRO A 96 -11.66 10.76 5.90
C PRO A 96 -10.34 11.43 6.29
N GLU A 97 -10.27 11.93 7.50
CA GLU A 97 -9.08 12.58 8.06
C GLU A 97 -8.69 11.94 9.40
N PRO A 98 -7.39 11.91 9.74
CA PRO A 98 -6.25 12.27 8.89
C PRO A 98 -5.88 11.14 7.90
N LEU A 99 -5.43 11.53 6.72
CA LEU A 99 -4.90 10.58 5.72
C LEU A 99 -3.40 10.39 5.85
N ALA A 100 -2.91 9.19 5.54
CA ALA A 100 -1.48 8.94 5.43
C ALA A 100 -0.89 9.69 4.24
N GLY A 101 0.28 10.27 4.42
CA GLY A 101 1.00 11.00 3.37
C GLY A 101 0.25 12.23 2.87
N GLN A 102 0.60 12.70 1.68
CA GLN A 102 0.06 13.93 1.10
C GLN A 102 -0.82 13.72 -0.13
N GLY A 103 -1.40 12.55 -0.27
CA GLY A 103 -2.45 12.33 -1.24
C GLY A 103 -2.02 11.87 -2.64
N GLU A 104 -0.72 11.69 -2.92
CA GLU A 104 -0.29 11.16 -4.22
C GLU A 104 -0.90 9.80 -4.55
N TRP A 105 -0.96 8.91 -3.58
CA TRP A 105 -1.56 7.59 -3.76
C TRP A 105 -3.07 7.66 -4.00
N VAL A 106 -3.73 8.69 -3.45
CA VAL A 106 -5.18 8.93 -3.66
C VAL A 106 -5.46 9.19 -5.12
N GLU A 107 -4.74 10.14 -5.72
CA GLU A 107 -4.90 10.46 -7.15
C GLU A 107 -4.59 9.25 -8.04
N GLN A 108 -3.56 8.50 -7.71
CA GLN A 108 -3.21 7.27 -8.44
C GLN A 108 -4.33 6.22 -8.34
N ALA A 109 -4.95 6.07 -7.16
CA ALA A 109 -6.05 5.14 -6.96
C ALA A 109 -7.27 5.53 -7.80
N PHE A 110 -7.67 6.80 -7.79
CA PHE A 110 -8.82 7.27 -8.58
C PHE A 110 -8.54 7.24 -10.08
N ALA A 111 -7.32 7.54 -10.51
CA ALA A 111 -6.93 7.38 -11.91
C ALA A 111 -7.06 5.92 -12.38
N ALA A 112 -6.68 4.97 -11.54
CA ALA A 112 -6.84 3.55 -11.83
C ALA A 112 -8.33 3.15 -11.95
N ILE A 113 -9.19 3.63 -11.05
CA ILE A 113 -10.63 3.40 -11.10
C ILE A 113 -11.24 3.97 -12.40
N GLU A 114 -10.77 5.12 -12.83
CA GLU A 114 -11.23 5.80 -14.05
C GLU A 114 -10.69 5.17 -15.34
N GLY A 115 -9.92 4.09 -15.23
CA GLY A 115 -9.40 3.34 -16.36
C GLY A 115 -8.11 3.89 -16.95
N ALA A 116 -7.43 4.79 -16.26
CA ALA A 116 -6.12 5.27 -16.71
C ALA A 116 -5.10 4.14 -16.65
N GLU A 117 -4.44 3.86 -17.75
CA GLU A 117 -3.40 2.85 -17.87
C GLU A 117 -2.03 3.52 -17.81
N HIS A 118 -1.49 3.66 -16.59
CA HIS A 118 -0.13 4.14 -16.39
C HIS A 118 0.81 2.96 -16.12
N PRO A 119 2.08 3.05 -16.56
CA PRO A 119 3.08 2.06 -16.16
C PRO A 119 3.21 2.02 -14.65
N THR A 120 3.61 0.85 -14.12
CA THR A 120 3.94 0.71 -12.69
C THR A 120 5.01 1.75 -12.32
N ARG A 121 4.75 2.53 -11.27
CA ARG A 121 5.67 3.55 -10.78
C ARG A 121 6.72 2.93 -9.89
N PHE A 122 7.96 3.30 -10.09
CA PHE A 122 9.08 2.93 -9.22
C PHE A 122 10.15 4.00 -9.29
N ASP A 123 10.98 4.07 -8.26
CA ASP A 123 12.08 5.03 -8.23
C ASP A 123 13.10 4.71 -9.32
N GLN A 124 13.42 5.71 -10.14
CA GLN A 124 14.43 5.56 -11.17
C GLN A 124 15.82 5.46 -10.55
N PRO A 125 16.73 4.68 -11.17
CA PRO A 125 18.11 4.60 -10.68
C PRO A 125 18.76 5.98 -10.66
N ARG A 126 19.45 6.28 -9.56
CA ARG A 126 20.38 7.41 -9.50
C ARG A 126 21.64 7.09 -10.29
N PRO A 127 22.45 8.11 -10.69
CA PRO A 127 23.78 7.85 -11.21
C PRO A 127 24.58 6.97 -10.24
N ALA A 128 25.37 6.04 -10.77
CA ALA A 128 26.08 5.05 -9.95
C ALA A 128 26.99 5.67 -8.88
N GLU A 129 27.55 6.83 -9.15
CA GLU A 129 28.39 7.58 -8.19
C GLU A 129 27.62 8.09 -6.97
N GLU A 130 26.28 8.13 -7.03
CA GLU A 130 25.44 8.52 -5.91
C GLU A 130 24.91 7.30 -5.11
N TRP A 131 25.26 6.08 -5.54
CA TRP A 131 24.83 4.88 -4.82
C TRP A 131 25.60 4.74 -3.51
N PRO A 132 24.95 4.18 -2.46
CA PRO A 132 25.65 3.90 -1.23
C PRO A 132 26.84 2.96 -1.47
N GLU A 133 27.95 3.24 -0.81
CA GLU A 133 29.08 2.32 -0.82
C GLU A 133 28.71 1.07 -0.02
N PHE A 134 28.87 -0.09 -0.64
CA PHE A 134 28.76 -1.35 0.09
C PHE A 134 30.06 -1.60 0.81
N PRO A 135 30.01 -2.18 2.03
CA PRO A 135 31.22 -2.68 2.66
C PRO A 135 31.90 -3.65 1.71
N SER A 136 33.22 -3.48 1.53
CA SER A 136 33.99 -4.41 0.72
C SER A 136 33.84 -5.83 1.26
N PRO A 137 33.60 -6.85 0.42
CA PRO A 137 33.53 -8.21 0.89
C PRO A 137 34.84 -8.73 1.51
N ASP A 138 35.91 -7.96 1.43
CA ASP A 138 37.24 -8.33 1.97
C ASP A 138 37.46 -7.91 3.42
N VAL A 139 36.45 -7.34 4.06
CA VAL A 139 36.50 -7.03 5.50
C VAL A 139 35.98 -8.24 6.28
N THR A 140 36.80 -9.24 6.33
CA THR A 140 36.60 -10.37 7.25
C THR A 140 37.41 -10.14 8.53
#